data_2ae4e1d3acc5e7b068ec9685e87c8181
#
_entry.id   2ae4e1d3acc5e7b068ec9685e87c8181
#
_cell.length_a   1.000
_cell.length_b   1.000
_cell.length_c   1.000
_cell.angle_alpha   90.00
_cell.angle_beta   90.00
_cell.angle_gamma   90.00
#
_symmetry.space_group_name_H-M   'P 1'
#
loop_
_entity.id
_entity.type
_entity.pdbx_description
1 polymer ?
#
loop_
_entity_poly.entity_id
_entity_poly.type
_entity_poly.pdbx_seq_one_letter_code
_entity_poly.pdbx_strand_id
1 'polypeptide(L)'
;MDAGAGGPVTELDPVIHAQARLRVTATLAALDDGDRMTFPRLQELLGMTAGNLSTHLRKLEDAGYVAITKAHQRRTPVTFVELTRTGRXXXXRRRVPRRRR
;
A
#
# COMPACT_ATOMS: atom_id res chain seq x y z
N MET A 1 22.79 -10.89 17.04
CA MET A 1 22.44 -10.57 16.90
C MET A 1 21.97 -10.07 16.84
N ASP A 2 21.93 -9.89 16.68
CA ASP A 2 21.46 -9.41 16.54
C ASP A 2 20.88 -8.85 16.39
N ALA A 3 20.81 -8.76 16.29
CA ALA A 3 20.29 -8.26 16.14
C ALA A 3 19.84 -7.84 16.05
N GLY A 4 20.02 -7.80 15.96
CA GLY A 4 19.63 -7.14 15.94
C GLY A 4 18.89 -7.04 15.86
N ALA A 5 19.09 -7.34 15.94
CA ALA A 5 18.20 -7.23 16.15
C ALA A 5 17.42 -6.48 15.97
N GLY A 6 17.27 -6.46 16.15
CA GLY A 6 16.52 -5.56 16.32
C GLY A 6 15.62 -5.04 15.42
N GLY A 7 15.10 -3.98 15.77
CA GLY A 7 14.06 -3.39 15.07
C GLY A 7 14.16 -3.44 13.57
N PRO A 8 15.27 -3.22 13.02
CA PRO A 8 15.30 -3.16 11.56
C PRO A 8 15.21 -4.48 10.86
N VAL A 9 14.83 -5.49 11.57
CA VAL A 9 14.66 -6.78 10.92
C VAL A 9 13.77 -6.66 9.70
N THR A 10 12.69 -5.93 9.81
CA THR A 10 11.80 -5.81 8.66
C THR A 10 12.46 -5.12 7.50
N GLU A 11 13.36 -4.21 7.77
CA GLU A 11 14.06 -3.56 6.69
C GLU A 11 15.04 -4.48 6.00
N LEU A 12 15.51 -5.47 6.72
CA LEU A 12 16.48 -6.38 6.16
C LEU A 12 15.86 -7.61 5.54
N ASP A 13 14.55 -7.75 5.65
CA ASP A 13 13.90 -8.95 5.18
C ASP A 13 13.06 -8.63 3.96
N PRO A 14 13.57 -8.90 2.76
CA PRO A 14 12.80 -8.58 1.58
C PRO A 14 11.52 -9.38 1.44
N VAL A 15 11.46 -10.55 2.03
CA VAL A 15 10.24 -11.33 1.94
C VAL A 15 9.12 -10.64 2.73
N ILE A 16 9.44 -10.17 3.92
CA ILE A 16 8.45 -9.48 4.72
C ILE A 16 8.01 -8.20 4.02
N HIS A 17 8.96 -7.47 3.43
CA HIS A 17 8.62 -6.25 2.71
C HIS A 17 7.75 -6.56 1.51
N ALA A 18 8.06 -7.63 0.80
CA ALA A 18 7.27 -7.97 -0.37
C ALA A 18 5.86 -8.33 0.01
N GLN A 19 5.71 -9.09 1.09
CA GLN A 19 4.38 -9.47 1.54
C GLN A 19 3.58 -8.26 2.00
N ALA A 20 4.23 -7.35 2.72
CA ALA A 20 3.54 -6.16 3.18
C ALA A 20 3.08 -5.32 2.01
N ARG A 21 3.94 -5.14 1.02
CA ARG A 21 3.57 -4.33 -0.12
C ARG A 21 2.47 -5.00 -0.94
N LEU A 22 2.52 -6.33 -1.04
CA LEU A 22 1.46 -7.04 -1.71
C LEU A 22 0.12 -6.86 -1.00
N ARG A 23 0.14 -6.88 0.33
CA ARG A 23 -1.09 -6.65 1.08
C ARG A 23 -1.64 -5.25 0.81
N VAL A 24 -0.76 -4.26 0.76
CA VAL A 24 -1.19 -2.91 0.48
C VAL A 24 -1.85 -2.83 -0.89
N THR A 25 -1.17 -3.36 -1.90
CA THR A 25 -1.72 -3.25 -3.24
C THR A 25 -2.99 -4.08 -3.40
N ALA A 26 -3.05 -5.24 -2.76
CA ALA A 26 -4.26 -6.05 -2.85
C ALA A 26 -5.45 -5.35 -2.21
N THR A 27 -5.21 -4.69 -1.09
CA THR A 27 -6.29 -3.97 -0.42
C THR A 27 -6.80 -2.83 -1.31
N LEU A 28 -5.88 -2.11 -1.92
CA LEU A 28 -6.28 -1.02 -2.80
C LEU A 28 -6.93 -1.54 -4.08
N ALA A 29 -6.49 -2.69 -4.55
CA ALA A 29 -7.05 -3.27 -5.76
C ALA A 29 -8.49 -3.71 -5.57
N ALA A 30 -8.89 -3.93 -4.34
CA ALA A 30 -10.28 -4.30 -4.08
C ALA A 30 -11.22 -3.13 -4.30
N LEU A 31 -10.71 -1.92 -4.36
CA LEU A 31 -11.54 -0.77 -4.68
C LEU A 31 -11.82 -0.75 -6.17
N ASP A 32 -12.90 -0.08 -6.54
CA ASP A 32 -13.18 0.12 -7.96
C ASP A 32 -12.13 1.04 -8.57
N ASP A 33 -11.99 0.94 -9.88
CA ASP A 33 -11.08 1.80 -10.59
C ASP A 33 -11.35 3.24 -10.27
N GLY A 34 -10.30 3.95 -9.96
CA GLY A 34 -10.42 5.38 -9.69
C GLY A 34 -10.81 5.70 -8.26
N ASP A 35 -11.19 4.69 -7.49
CA ASP A 35 -11.49 4.94 -6.09
C ASP A 35 -10.20 5.03 -5.29
N ARG A 36 -10.31 5.73 -4.19
CA ARG A 36 -9.15 5.90 -3.33
C ARG A 36 -9.57 5.73 -1.89
N MET A 37 -8.60 5.52 -1.04
CA MET A 37 -8.85 5.24 0.36
C MET A 37 -8.01 6.21 1.17
N THR A 38 -8.53 6.62 2.32
CA THR A 38 -7.73 7.48 3.18
C THR A 38 -6.63 6.66 3.84
N PHE A 39 -5.55 7.35 4.19
CA PHE A 39 -4.44 6.71 4.86
C PHE A 39 -4.87 6.04 6.16
N PRO A 40 -5.63 6.72 7.05
CA PRO A 40 -6.02 6.04 8.29
C PRO A 40 -6.88 4.80 8.06
N ARG A 41 -7.75 4.85 7.06
CA ARG A 41 -8.56 3.67 6.78
C ARG A 41 -7.70 2.52 6.30
N LEU A 42 -6.76 2.82 5.41
CA LEU A 42 -5.85 1.80 4.92
C LEU A 42 -5.03 1.23 6.06
N GLN A 43 -4.55 2.10 6.93
CA GLN A 43 -3.77 1.68 8.07
C GLN A 43 -4.58 0.73 8.94
N GLU A 44 -5.83 1.06 9.18
CA GLU A 44 -6.69 0.26 10.00
C GLU A 44 -6.91 -1.12 9.40
N LEU A 45 -7.19 -1.16 8.11
CA LEU A 45 -7.45 -2.41 7.44
C LEU A 45 -6.23 -3.32 7.43
N LEU A 46 -5.05 -2.73 7.29
CA LEU A 46 -3.83 -3.52 7.21
C LEU A 46 -3.25 -3.86 8.57
N GLY A 47 -3.64 -3.14 9.61
CA GLY A 47 -3.08 -3.39 10.92
C GLY A 47 -1.63 -3.00 11.05
N MET A 48 -1.20 -2.01 10.29
CA MET A 48 0.18 -1.56 10.30
C MET A 48 0.31 -0.29 11.10
N THR A 49 1.51 -0.04 11.59
CA THR A 49 1.78 1.28 12.18
C THR A 49 1.82 2.31 11.06
N ALA A 50 1.62 3.56 11.44
CA ALA A 50 1.67 4.62 10.45
C ALA A 50 3.03 4.70 9.79
N GLY A 51 4.09 4.51 10.57
CA GLY A 51 5.43 4.57 10.00
C GLY A 51 5.70 3.46 9.02
N ASN A 52 5.28 2.24 9.35
CA ASN A 52 5.46 1.14 8.42
C ASN A 52 4.68 1.36 7.14
N LEU A 53 3.43 1.78 7.28
CA LEU A 53 2.62 2.00 6.10
C LEU A 53 3.22 3.11 5.25
N SER A 54 3.68 4.20 5.88
CA SER A 54 4.29 5.29 5.13
C SER A 54 5.50 4.80 4.34
N THR A 55 6.31 3.97 4.95
CA THR A 55 7.50 3.47 4.28
C THR A 55 7.12 2.62 3.06
N HIS A 56 6.16 1.74 3.22
CA HIS A 56 5.74 0.91 2.10
C HIS A 56 5.08 1.74 1.01
N LEU A 57 4.28 2.71 1.40
CA LEU A 57 3.62 3.54 0.39
C LEU A 57 4.63 4.37 -0.39
N ARG A 58 5.66 4.86 0.28
CA ARG A 58 6.67 5.62 -0.43
C ARG A 58 7.37 4.76 -1.48
N LYS A 59 7.69 3.53 -1.12
CA LYS A 59 8.32 2.63 -2.07
C LYS A 59 7.41 2.33 -3.24
N LEU A 60 6.14 2.11 -2.95
CA LEU A 60 5.19 1.83 -4.00
C LEU A 60 4.95 3.05 -4.88
N GLU A 61 4.94 4.23 -4.28
CA GLU A 61 4.79 5.45 -5.05
C GLU A 61 6.00 5.67 -5.95
N ASP A 62 7.19 5.44 -5.42
CA ASP A 62 8.41 5.57 -6.22
C ASP A 62 8.39 4.61 -7.39
N ALA A 63 7.83 3.44 -7.20
CA ALA A 63 7.76 2.47 -8.28
C ALA A 63 6.61 2.75 -9.24
N GLY A 64 5.77 3.71 -8.92
CA GLY A 64 4.68 4.07 -9.79
C GLY A 64 3.43 3.24 -9.60
N TYR A 65 3.34 2.49 -8.52
CA TYR A 65 2.20 1.60 -8.32
C TYR A 65 1.05 2.26 -7.58
N VAL A 66 1.33 3.26 -6.75
CA VAL A 66 0.28 3.96 -6.04
C VAL A 66 0.47 5.46 -6.22
N ALA A 67 -0.61 6.20 -6.08
CA ALA A 67 -0.58 7.64 -6.08
C ALA A 67 -1.10 8.12 -4.73
N ILE A 68 -0.40 9.09 -4.17
CA ILE A 68 -0.75 9.65 -2.87
C ILE A 68 -1.11 11.10 -3.07
N THR A 69 -2.30 11.46 -2.62
CA THR A 69 -2.79 12.81 -2.79
C THR A 69 -3.10 13.40 -1.42
N LYS A 70 -2.57 14.56 -1.15
CA LYS A 70 -2.86 15.27 0.08
C LYS A 70 -3.88 16.35 -0.23
N ALA A 71 -4.93 16.38 0.58
CA ALA A 71 -6.03 17.30 0.35
C ALA A 71 -6.56 17.75 1.70
N HIS A 72 -7.63 18.51 1.66
CA HIS A 72 -8.29 18.96 2.87
C HIS A 72 -9.76 18.70 2.74
N GLN A 73 -10.34 18.24 3.83
CA GLN A 73 -11.79 18.15 3.96
C GLN A 73 -12.16 19.03 5.12
N ARG A 74 -12.84 20.13 4.81
CA ARG A 74 -13.26 21.05 5.87
C ARG A 74 -12.09 21.45 6.72
N ARG A 75 -11.01 21.85 6.08
CA ARG A 75 -9.83 22.31 6.79
C ARG A 75 -9.04 21.21 7.47
N THR A 76 -9.50 19.98 7.39
CA THR A 76 -8.78 18.87 7.98
C THR A 76 -7.91 18.24 6.91
N PRO A 77 -6.60 18.11 7.16
CA PRO A 77 -5.76 17.45 6.16
C PRO A 77 -6.14 15.99 6.03
N VAL A 78 -6.19 15.54 4.80
CA VAL A 78 -6.53 14.14 4.50
C VAL A 78 -5.57 13.65 3.47
N THR A 79 -5.06 12.45 3.66
CA THR A 79 -4.20 11.80 2.68
C THR A 79 -4.96 10.66 2.05
N PHE A 80 -5.05 10.68 0.73
CA PHE A 80 -5.70 9.63 -0.02
C PHE A 80 -4.68 8.79 -0.74
N VAL A 81 -4.95 7.50 -0.85
CA VAL A 81 -4.08 6.56 -1.53
C VAL A 81 -4.91 5.79 -2.55
N GLU A 82 -4.38 5.65 -3.74
CA GLU A 82 -5.06 4.84 -4.74
C GLU A 82 -4.05 4.09 -5.57
N LEU A 83 -4.51 3.01 -6.17
CA LEU A 83 -3.68 2.24 -7.07
C LEU A 83 -3.64 2.94 -8.41
N THR A 84 -2.47 3.03 -9.00
CA THR A 84 -2.36 3.58 -10.35
C THR A 84 -2.72 2.49 -11.35
N ARG A 85 -2.81 2.89 -12.60
CA ARG A 85 -3.02 1.91 -13.65
C ARG A 85 -1.90 0.88 -13.66
N THR A 86 -0.68 1.33 -13.50
CA THR A 86 0.46 0.41 -13.43
C THR A 86 0.33 -0.53 -12.24
N GLY A 87 -0.11 0.00 -11.13
CA GLY A 87 -0.28 -0.83 -9.95
C GLY A 87 -1.35 -1.88 -10.14
N ARG A 88 -2.40 -1.52 -10.81
CA ARG A 88 -3.42 -2.51 -11.10
C ARG A 88 -2.92 -3.60 -11.99
N UNK A 89 -2.31 -3.19 -12.75
CA UNK A 89 -1.73 -4.17 -13.62
C UNK A 89 -0.85 -5.12 -12.93
N UNK A 90 -0.24 -4.63 -12.04
CA UNK A 90 0.62 -5.42 -11.26
C UNK A 90 -0.13 -6.32 -10.38
N UNK A 91 -1.08 -5.96 -10.03
CA UNK A 91 -1.90 -6.69 -9.25
C UNK A 91 -2.67 -7.64 -10.04
N UNK A 92 -2.88 -7.39 -10.90
CA UNK A 92 -3.48 -8.20 -11.86
C UNK A 92 -2.68 -9.33 -12.29
N ARG A 93 -1.49 -9.11 -12.33
CA ARG A 93 -0.66 -10.22 -12.70
C ARG A 93 -0.63 -11.29 -11.66
N ARG A 94 -0.69 -10.90 -10.45
CA ARG A 94 -0.64 -11.87 -9.39
C ARG A 94 -1.95 -12.51 -9.12
N ARG A 95 -3.04 -11.87 -9.52
CA ARG A 95 -4.35 -12.42 -9.26
C ARG A 95 -4.76 -13.35 -10.33
N VAL A 96 -5.51 -14.34 -9.96
CA VAL A 96 -6.15 -15.18 -10.94
C VAL A 96 -7.24 -14.38 -11.61
N PRO A 97 -7.25 -14.28 -12.90
CA PRO A 97 -8.29 -13.51 -13.58
C PRO A 97 -9.65 -14.10 -13.33
N ARG A 98 -10.57 -13.26 -13.08
CA ARG A 98 -11.86 -13.73 -12.89
C ARG A 98 -12.42 -13.89 -14.12
N ARG A 99 -13.11 -14.56 -14.38
CA ARG A 99 -13.71 -14.76 -15.54
C ARG A 99 -14.69 -14.02 -15.80
N ARG A 100 -14.93 -13.59 -16.36
CA ARG A 100 -15.78 -12.82 -16.58
C ARG A 100 -16.69 -13.13 -17.17
N ARG A 101 -17.10 -13.26 -17.31
CA ARG A 101 -17.93 -13.40 -17.72
C ARG A 101 -18.14 -13.25 -18.26
#